data_3ced19894623fe38ea64742142d4d106
#
_entry.id   3ced19894623fe38ea64742142d4d106
#
_cell.length_a   1.000
_cell.length_b   1.000
_cell.length_c   1.000
_cell.angle_alpha   90.00
_cell.angle_beta   90.00
_cell.angle_gamma   90.00
#
_symmetry.space_group_name_H-M   'P 1'
#
loop_
_entity.id
_entity.type
_entity.pdbx_description
1 polymer ?
#
loop_
_entity_poly.entity_id
_entity_poly.type
_entity_poly.pdbx_seq_one_letter_code
_entity_poly.pdbx_strand_id
1 'polypeptide(L)'
;MNKSQIEEFFLKNYDRNRKWKPMCALEESKSFVIVCNGKQISSIEIKQILTDIQHTIRARGILGQIDTIYINIPSFNPNDKLVYILLECIVYSLISIYGYNGQLRINEFIGNINTQGFLHTALGEMVQRNLSRDEFYKEHWFSIDKFHYRRIVKSDEDMMSTSNMLSEIKTFLCRFSMPEEFKSTFAKIITELVDNACEHAKADCLVDIDVTEPDYICTIPELEETNFYGINVVVLNFSDKCLGDEIKEKIKNHYYKDSKRYDSVENAYVFHKTRFKKAYTEEDFFNITAFQEKISGRVNETKSGGTGLA
;
A
#
# COMPACT_ATOMS: atom_id res chain seq x y z
N MET A 1 15.76 -18.29 3.47
CA MET A 1 15.05 -17.13 2.91
C MET A 1 14.51 -16.33 4.09
N ASN A 2 15.00 -15.11 4.30
CA ASN A 2 14.41 -14.23 5.29
C ASN A 2 12.99 -13.92 4.83
N LYS A 3 12.02 -14.17 5.71
CA LYS A 3 10.62 -13.77 5.49
C LYS A 3 10.61 -12.26 5.26
N SER A 4 9.97 -11.79 4.21
CA SER A 4 9.89 -10.35 3.97
C SER A 4 9.04 -9.69 5.07
N GLN A 5 9.32 -8.44 5.37
CA GLN A 5 8.53 -7.67 6.34
C GLN A 5 7.06 -7.56 5.92
N ILE A 6 6.80 -7.56 4.62
CA ILE A 6 5.45 -7.62 4.02
C ILE A 6 4.68 -8.82 4.55
N GLU A 7 5.34 -9.99 4.55
CA GLU A 7 4.74 -11.26 4.98
C GLU A 7 4.35 -11.21 6.46
N GLU A 8 5.19 -10.63 7.30
CA GLU A 8 4.91 -10.50 8.73
C GLU A 8 3.80 -9.49 9.02
N PHE A 9 3.78 -8.36 8.30
CA PHE A 9 2.84 -7.26 8.53
C PHE A 9 1.38 -7.69 8.40
N PHE A 10 1.03 -8.37 7.29
CA PHE A 10 -0.35 -8.80 7.05
C PHE A 10 -0.85 -9.86 8.03
N LEU A 11 0.04 -10.51 8.76
CA LEU A 11 -0.30 -11.66 9.59
C LEU A 11 -0.15 -11.41 11.09
N LYS A 12 0.57 -10.36 11.49
CA LYS A 12 0.77 -9.98 12.89
C LYS A 12 -0.40 -9.18 13.48
N ASN A 13 -0.99 -8.28 12.74
CA ASN A 13 -1.96 -7.29 13.23
C ASN A 13 -3.38 -7.85 13.33
N TYR A 14 -3.57 -8.87 14.17
CA TYR A 14 -4.85 -9.50 14.39
C TYR A 14 -5.63 -8.82 15.52
N ASP A 15 -6.87 -8.40 15.22
CA ASP A 15 -7.81 -7.91 16.24
C ASP A 15 -8.40 -9.08 17.05
N ARG A 16 -7.84 -9.33 18.25
CA ARG A 16 -8.27 -10.42 19.17
C ARG A 16 -9.68 -10.25 19.69
N ASN A 17 -10.26 -9.06 19.62
CA ASN A 17 -11.52 -8.72 20.25
C ASN A 17 -12.74 -8.89 19.31
N ARG A 18 -12.53 -9.21 18.04
CA ARG A 18 -13.62 -9.37 17.08
C ARG A 18 -14.26 -10.75 17.21
N LYS A 19 -15.56 -10.80 17.52
CA LYS A 19 -16.34 -12.05 17.44
C LYS A 19 -16.36 -12.51 15.99
N TRP A 20 -15.71 -13.63 15.73
CA TRP A 20 -15.66 -14.24 14.42
C TRP A 20 -16.99 -14.98 14.13
N LYS A 21 -17.60 -14.66 13.03
CA LYS A 21 -18.65 -15.50 12.42
C LYS A 21 -18.05 -16.00 11.10
N PRO A 22 -17.84 -17.30 10.94
CA PRO A 22 -17.35 -17.81 9.68
C PRO A 22 -18.33 -17.47 8.57
N MET A 23 -17.86 -16.76 7.54
CA MET A 23 -18.63 -16.49 6.33
C MET A 23 -18.52 -17.63 5.32
N CYS A 24 -17.92 -18.75 5.69
CA CYS A 24 -17.51 -19.80 4.78
C CYS A 24 -17.97 -21.17 5.22
N ALA A 25 -18.41 -21.96 4.27
CA ALA A 25 -18.55 -23.40 4.42
C ALA A 25 -17.19 -24.06 4.15
N LEU A 26 -16.76 -24.97 5.02
CA LEU A 26 -15.71 -25.93 4.70
C LEU A 26 -16.31 -26.91 3.71
N GLU A 27 -15.86 -26.86 2.46
CA GLU A 27 -16.18 -27.88 1.50
C GLU A 27 -15.39 -29.15 1.80
N GLU A 28 -15.89 -30.31 1.44
CA GLU A 28 -15.25 -31.63 1.59
C GLU A 28 -13.84 -31.70 0.96
N SER A 29 -13.50 -30.72 0.10
CA SER A 29 -12.25 -30.60 -0.63
C SER A 29 -11.09 -29.98 0.14
N LYS A 30 -11.19 -29.74 1.45
CA LYS A 30 -10.19 -29.00 2.25
C LYS A 30 -9.94 -27.56 1.77
N SER A 31 -10.91 -26.97 1.12
CA SER A 31 -10.84 -25.62 0.58
C SER A 31 -11.63 -24.65 1.45
N PHE A 32 -11.06 -23.49 1.70
CA PHE A 32 -11.71 -22.40 2.41
C PHE A 32 -12.08 -21.30 1.42
N VAL A 33 -13.36 -20.96 1.35
CA VAL A 33 -13.87 -19.98 0.38
C VAL A 33 -14.30 -18.72 1.09
N ILE A 34 -13.69 -17.60 0.73
CA ILE A 34 -14.06 -16.26 1.19
C ILE A 34 -14.88 -15.61 0.09
N VAL A 35 -16.08 -15.18 0.42
CA VAL A 35 -16.99 -14.53 -0.54
C VAL A 35 -17.15 -13.07 -0.19
N CYS A 36 -16.79 -12.18 -1.12
CA CYS A 36 -17.10 -10.76 -1.03
C CYS A 36 -18.44 -10.50 -1.72
N ASN A 37 -19.47 -10.18 -0.94
CA ASN A 37 -20.83 -9.94 -1.46
C ASN A 37 -21.12 -8.45 -1.77
N GLY A 38 -20.12 -7.58 -1.70
CA GLY A 38 -20.28 -6.14 -1.95
C GLY A 38 -20.40 -5.82 -3.44
N LYS A 39 -21.20 -4.80 -3.76
CA LYS A 39 -21.23 -4.23 -5.12
C LYS A 39 -19.92 -3.50 -5.48
N GLN A 40 -19.18 -3.05 -4.49
CA GLN A 40 -17.92 -2.35 -4.62
C GLN A 40 -16.98 -2.87 -3.53
N ILE A 41 -15.71 -3.06 -3.87
CA ILE A 41 -14.68 -3.50 -2.92
C ILE A 41 -13.95 -2.27 -2.39
N SER A 42 -13.99 -2.12 -1.08
CA SER A 42 -13.35 -1.05 -0.34
C SER A 42 -12.36 -1.60 0.70
N SER A 43 -11.76 -0.72 1.46
CA SER A 43 -10.90 -1.10 2.60
C SER A 43 -11.64 -1.94 3.67
N ILE A 44 -12.97 -1.84 3.74
CA ILE A 44 -13.79 -2.62 4.69
C ILE A 44 -13.78 -4.10 4.27
N GLU A 45 -14.01 -4.38 2.99
CA GLU A 45 -13.99 -5.74 2.45
C GLU A 45 -12.59 -6.34 2.54
N ILE A 46 -11.55 -5.57 2.23
CA ILE A 46 -10.15 -6.01 2.39
C ILE A 46 -9.84 -6.37 3.85
N LYS A 47 -10.27 -5.53 4.80
CA LYS A 47 -10.11 -5.82 6.23
C LYS A 47 -10.85 -7.09 6.64
N GLN A 48 -12.04 -7.33 6.09
CA GLN A 48 -12.81 -8.54 6.34
C GLN A 48 -12.09 -9.78 5.78
N ILE A 49 -11.63 -9.73 4.53
CA ILE A 49 -10.86 -10.80 3.88
C ILE A 49 -9.64 -11.14 4.74
N LEU A 50 -8.85 -10.15 5.13
CA LEU A 50 -7.66 -10.35 5.95
C LEU A 50 -8.00 -11.00 7.30
N THR A 51 -9.07 -10.54 7.96
CA THR A 51 -9.54 -11.10 9.22
C THR A 51 -9.93 -12.58 9.08
N ASP A 52 -10.67 -12.93 8.05
CA ASP A 52 -11.12 -14.29 7.80
C ASP A 52 -9.94 -15.22 7.48
N ILE A 53 -8.96 -14.74 6.71
CA ILE A 53 -7.72 -15.45 6.44
C ILE A 53 -6.94 -15.71 7.73
N GLN A 54 -6.75 -14.70 8.56
CA GLN A 54 -6.03 -14.83 9.82
C GLN A 54 -6.71 -15.81 10.78
N HIS A 55 -8.04 -15.80 10.86
CA HIS A 55 -8.79 -16.80 11.63
C HIS A 55 -8.59 -18.20 11.09
N THR A 56 -8.64 -18.38 9.77
CA THR A 56 -8.44 -19.68 9.12
C THR A 56 -7.05 -20.23 9.42
N ILE A 57 -6.03 -19.42 9.30
CA ILE A 57 -4.65 -19.82 9.59
C ILE A 57 -4.48 -20.25 11.04
N ARG A 58 -5.10 -19.54 12.00
CA ARG A 58 -5.04 -19.91 13.42
C ARG A 58 -5.81 -21.19 13.72
N ALA A 59 -6.93 -21.40 13.09
CA ALA A 59 -7.76 -22.59 13.26
C ALA A 59 -7.18 -23.83 12.57
N ARG A 60 -6.13 -23.70 11.77
CA ARG A 60 -5.52 -24.78 10.99
C ARG A 60 -5.19 -26.03 11.83
N GLY A 61 -4.68 -25.83 13.07
CA GLY A 61 -4.39 -26.93 13.97
C GLY A 61 -5.61 -27.71 14.44
N ILE A 62 -6.80 -27.10 14.36
CA ILE A 62 -8.09 -27.68 14.79
C ILE A 62 -8.83 -28.27 13.59
N LEU A 63 -8.78 -27.58 12.45
CA LEU A 63 -9.55 -27.94 11.24
C LEU A 63 -8.83 -28.91 10.30
N GLY A 64 -7.61 -29.33 10.65
CA GLY A 64 -6.79 -30.18 9.79
C GLY A 64 -6.10 -29.41 8.67
N GLN A 65 -5.70 -30.10 7.62
CA GLN A 65 -4.99 -29.49 6.50
C GLN A 65 -5.94 -28.71 5.59
N ILE A 66 -5.84 -27.38 5.61
CA ILE A 66 -6.45 -26.52 4.59
C ILE A 66 -5.39 -26.33 3.51
N ASP A 67 -5.63 -26.85 2.32
CA ASP A 67 -4.67 -26.83 1.23
C ASP A 67 -4.89 -25.63 0.30
N THR A 68 -6.11 -25.10 0.24
CA THR A 68 -6.46 -24.04 -0.70
C THR A 68 -7.38 -23.00 -0.06
N ILE A 69 -7.09 -21.72 -0.32
CA ILE A 69 -7.95 -20.59 0.04
C ILE A 69 -8.44 -19.97 -1.26
N TYR A 70 -9.74 -19.93 -1.45
CA TYR A 70 -10.37 -19.25 -2.58
C TYR A 70 -10.94 -17.92 -2.11
N ILE A 71 -10.58 -16.86 -2.78
CA ILE A 71 -11.22 -15.55 -2.62
C ILE A 71 -12.17 -15.38 -3.81
N ASN A 72 -13.46 -15.48 -3.56
CA ASN A 72 -14.47 -15.36 -4.60
C ASN A 72 -15.07 -13.96 -4.59
N ILE A 73 -14.86 -13.23 -5.67
CA ILE A 73 -15.39 -11.89 -5.89
C ILE A 73 -16.32 -11.96 -7.09
N PRO A 74 -17.65 -12.02 -6.87
CA PRO A 74 -18.62 -12.16 -7.96
C PRO A 74 -18.54 -11.02 -8.97
N SER A 75 -18.33 -9.79 -8.51
CA SER A 75 -18.17 -8.60 -9.36
C SER A 75 -17.02 -7.75 -8.83
N PHE A 76 -16.00 -7.57 -9.64
CA PHE A 76 -14.81 -6.83 -9.26
C PHE A 76 -14.95 -5.34 -9.62
N ASN A 77 -15.17 -4.53 -8.60
CA ASN A 77 -15.30 -3.09 -8.70
C ASN A 77 -14.51 -2.44 -7.55
N PRO A 78 -13.19 -2.33 -7.64
CA PRO A 78 -12.38 -1.73 -6.60
C PRO A 78 -12.64 -0.24 -6.49
N ASN A 79 -12.75 0.26 -5.26
CA ASN A 79 -13.02 1.66 -4.97
C ASN A 79 -11.85 2.57 -5.36
N ASP A 80 -10.63 2.06 -5.14
CA ASP A 80 -9.39 2.75 -5.47
C ASP A 80 -8.24 1.76 -5.70
N LYS A 81 -7.09 2.29 -6.11
CA LYS A 81 -5.88 1.52 -6.37
C LYS A 81 -5.37 0.77 -5.15
N LEU A 82 -5.40 1.36 -3.96
CA LEU A 82 -4.90 0.74 -2.75
C LEU A 82 -5.61 -0.58 -2.43
N VAL A 83 -6.90 -0.68 -2.75
CA VAL A 83 -7.73 -1.87 -2.52
C VAL A 83 -7.16 -3.09 -3.24
N TYR A 84 -6.86 -2.97 -4.53
CA TYR A 84 -6.37 -4.12 -5.28
C TYR A 84 -4.89 -4.41 -5.03
N ILE A 85 -4.10 -3.41 -4.69
CA ILE A 85 -2.70 -3.61 -4.27
C ILE A 85 -2.65 -4.36 -2.94
N LEU A 86 -3.49 -4.00 -1.96
CA LEU A 86 -3.60 -4.72 -0.70
C LEU A 86 -4.07 -6.17 -0.91
N LEU A 87 -5.04 -6.39 -1.79
CA LEU A 87 -5.52 -7.74 -2.12
C LEU A 87 -4.38 -8.60 -2.69
N GLU A 88 -3.60 -8.06 -3.60
CA GLU A 88 -2.43 -8.74 -4.15
C GLU A 88 -1.38 -9.05 -3.08
N CYS A 89 -1.06 -8.10 -2.20
CA CYS A 89 -0.13 -8.33 -1.09
C CYS A 89 -0.61 -9.43 -0.14
N ILE A 90 -1.94 -9.51 0.11
CA ILE A 90 -2.54 -10.59 0.91
C ILE A 90 -2.35 -11.94 0.21
N VAL A 91 -2.67 -12.05 -1.07
CA VAL A 91 -2.50 -13.28 -1.85
C VAL A 91 -1.04 -13.71 -1.91
N TYR A 92 -0.13 -12.76 -2.19
CA TYR A 92 1.30 -13.00 -2.16
C TYR A 92 1.77 -13.56 -0.82
N SER A 93 1.36 -12.96 0.29
CA SER A 93 1.74 -13.39 1.63
C SER A 93 1.23 -14.79 1.95
N LEU A 94 0.01 -15.12 1.55
CA LEU A 94 -0.54 -16.47 1.72
C LEU A 94 0.28 -17.53 0.98
N ILE A 95 0.60 -17.26 -0.27
CA ILE A 95 1.34 -18.20 -1.12
C ILE A 95 2.78 -18.34 -0.60
N SER A 96 3.43 -17.24 -0.22
CA SER A 96 4.84 -17.21 0.19
C SER A 96 5.09 -17.88 1.53
N ILE A 97 4.23 -17.58 2.53
CA ILE A 97 4.50 -17.97 3.92
C ILE A 97 3.94 -19.33 4.23
N TYR A 98 2.72 -19.57 3.81
CA TYR A 98 1.98 -20.77 4.22
C TYR A 98 1.98 -21.86 3.18
N GLY A 99 2.50 -21.59 1.97
CA GLY A 99 2.47 -22.52 0.87
C GLY A 99 1.04 -22.88 0.45
N TYR A 100 0.05 -22.06 0.78
CA TYR A 100 -1.30 -22.20 0.33
C TYR A 100 -1.38 -21.94 -1.17
N ASN A 101 -2.16 -22.75 -1.88
CA ASN A 101 -2.61 -22.41 -3.20
C ASN A 101 -3.73 -21.37 -3.07
N GLY A 102 -3.35 -20.09 -2.92
CA GLY A 102 -4.30 -19.01 -2.99
C GLY A 102 -4.84 -18.91 -4.42
N GLN A 103 -6.16 -18.89 -4.59
CA GLN A 103 -6.80 -18.64 -5.87
C GLN A 103 -7.80 -17.50 -5.73
N LEU A 104 -7.71 -16.55 -6.63
CA LEU A 104 -8.69 -15.49 -6.78
C LEU A 104 -9.62 -15.86 -7.94
N ARG A 105 -10.92 -15.88 -7.68
CA ARG A 105 -11.96 -16.04 -8.71
C ARG A 105 -12.73 -14.75 -8.84
N ILE A 106 -12.75 -14.20 -10.03
CA ILE A 106 -13.52 -13.02 -10.40
C ILE A 106 -14.44 -13.44 -11.54
N ASN A 107 -15.75 -13.32 -11.33
CA ASN A 107 -16.72 -13.73 -12.35
C ASN A 107 -17.00 -12.59 -13.33
N GLU A 108 -16.95 -11.35 -12.86
CA GLU A 108 -17.28 -10.17 -13.65
C GLU A 108 -16.34 -9.01 -13.29
N PHE A 109 -15.86 -8.29 -14.31
CA PHE A 109 -15.12 -7.04 -14.15
C PHE A 109 -16.01 -5.87 -14.57
N ILE A 110 -16.21 -4.93 -13.65
CA ILE A 110 -16.88 -3.68 -14.00
C ILE A 110 -15.84 -2.75 -14.61
N GLY A 111 -16.06 -2.38 -15.90
CA GLY A 111 -15.15 -1.53 -16.64
C GLY A 111 -15.06 -0.13 -16.02
N ASN A 112 -13.99 0.15 -15.30
CA ASN A 112 -13.63 1.46 -14.78
C ASN A 112 -12.10 1.59 -14.71
N ILE A 113 -11.61 2.79 -14.41
CA ILE A 113 -10.17 3.09 -14.37
C ILE A 113 -9.40 2.20 -13.36
N ASN A 114 -9.99 1.92 -12.20
CA ASN A 114 -9.34 1.09 -11.19
C ASN A 114 -9.29 -0.39 -11.62
N THR A 115 -10.31 -0.88 -12.31
CA THR A 115 -10.30 -2.23 -12.88
C THR A 115 -9.24 -2.36 -13.97
N GLN A 116 -9.07 -1.35 -14.81
CA GLN A 116 -7.98 -1.34 -15.80
C GLN A 116 -6.61 -1.38 -15.12
N GLY A 117 -6.37 -0.56 -14.10
CA GLY A 117 -5.14 -0.59 -13.33
C GLY A 117 -4.88 -1.97 -12.67
N PHE A 118 -5.92 -2.60 -12.13
CA PHE A 118 -5.82 -3.96 -11.57
C PHE A 118 -5.35 -4.98 -12.61
N LEU A 119 -5.85 -4.93 -13.85
CA LEU A 119 -5.49 -5.88 -14.89
C LEU A 119 -4.00 -5.86 -15.26
N HIS A 120 -3.29 -4.77 -14.96
CA HIS A 120 -1.85 -4.65 -15.13
C HIS A 120 -1.02 -5.13 -13.93
N THR A 121 -1.65 -5.46 -12.81
CA THR A 121 -0.95 -6.01 -11.63
C THR A 121 -0.63 -7.49 -11.82
N ALA A 122 0.32 -8.02 -11.04
CA ALA A 122 0.65 -9.45 -11.06
C ALA A 122 -0.58 -10.33 -10.74
N LEU A 123 -1.44 -9.86 -9.83
CA LEU A 123 -2.68 -10.56 -9.49
C LEU A 123 -3.70 -10.53 -10.64
N GLY A 124 -3.84 -9.39 -11.29
CA GLY A 124 -4.68 -9.22 -12.48
C GLY A 124 -4.21 -10.08 -13.65
N GLU A 125 -2.92 -10.13 -13.89
CA GLU A 125 -2.33 -11.01 -14.90
C GLU A 125 -2.50 -12.50 -14.55
N MET A 126 -2.35 -12.87 -13.27
CA MET A 126 -2.61 -14.24 -12.82
C MET A 126 -4.05 -14.68 -13.10
N VAL A 127 -5.01 -13.78 -12.94
CA VAL A 127 -6.42 -14.07 -13.25
C VAL A 127 -6.67 -14.20 -14.76
N GLN A 128 -6.00 -13.39 -15.57
CA GLN A 128 -6.20 -13.37 -17.03
C GLN A 128 -5.44 -14.48 -17.77
N ARG A 129 -4.19 -14.75 -17.35
CA ARG A 129 -3.23 -15.55 -18.11
C ARG A 129 -2.78 -16.83 -17.42
N ASN A 130 -3.30 -17.13 -16.24
CA ASN A 130 -2.87 -18.28 -15.42
C ASN A 130 -1.34 -18.29 -15.20
N LEU A 131 -0.78 -17.18 -14.70
CA LEU A 131 0.65 -17.11 -14.35
C LEU A 131 1.04 -18.28 -13.44
N SER A 132 2.21 -18.83 -13.68
CA SER A 132 2.84 -19.73 -12.72
C SER A 132 3.16 -18.99 -11.41
N ARG A 133 3.34 -19.73 -10.33
CA ARG A 133 3.71 -19.17 -9.03
C ARG A 133 5.00 -18.34 -9.10
N ASP A 134 6.00 -18.82 -9.84
CA ASP A 134 7.29 -18.14 -9.94
C ASP A 134 7.19 -16.85 -10.77
N GLU A 135 6.38 -16.85 -11.83
CA GLU A 135 6.08 -15.65 -12.60
C GLU A 135 5.32 -14.64 -11.75
N PHE A 136 4.28 -15.07 -11.00
CA PHE A 136 3.56 -14.20 -10.08
C PHE A 136 4.49 -13.56 -9.05
N TYR A 137 5.43 -14.32 -8.46
CA TYR A 137 6.39 -13.74 -7.51
C TYR A 137 7.29 -12.70 -8.16
N LYS A 138 7.78 -12.99 -9.35
CA LYS A 138 8.64 -12.06 -10.08
C LYS A 138 7.92 -10.76 -10.38
N GLU A 139 6.72 -10.83 -10.93
CA GLU A 139 5.88 -9.67 -11.28
C GLU A 139 5.48 -8.87 -10.04
N HIS A 140 5.19 -9.53 -8.91
CA HIS A 140 4.87 -8.85 -7.66
C HIS A 140 6.02 -8.00 -7.12
N TRP A 141 7.27 -8.46 -7.25
CA TRP A 141 8.45 -7.74 -6.78
C TRP A 141 8.90 -6.63 -7.70
N PHE A 142 8.85 -6.89 -8.98
CA PHE A 142 9.26 -5.93 -10.00
C PHE A 142 8.53 -6.20 -11.29
N SER A 143 7.81 -5.20 -11.78
CA SER A 143 7.14 -5.23 -13.08
C SER A 143 7.26 -3.88 -13.76
N ILE A 144 7.53 -3.91 -15.05
CA ILE A 144 7.53 -2.72 -15.89
C ILE A 144 7.00 -3.09 -17.27
N ASP A 145 5.81 -2.65 -17.58
CA ASP A 145 5.20 -2.78 -18.89
C ASP A 145 4.93 -1.41 -19.55
N LYS A 146 4.04 -1.36 -20.55
CA LYS A 146 3.71 -0.13 -21.26
C LYS A 146 3.02 0.89 -20.35
N PHE A 147 2.15 0.43 -19.45
CA PHE A 147 1.26 1.28 -18.65
C PHE A 147 1.44 1.12 -17.15
N HIS A 148 2.27 0.19 -16.72
CA HIS A 148 2.44 -0.15 -15.32
C HIS A 148 3.92 -0.22 -14.94
N TYR A 149 4.25 0.32 -13.79
CA TYR A 149 5.54 0.22 -13.12
C TYR A 149 5.33 -0.21 -11.69
N ARG A 150 6.05 -1.24 -11.27
CA ARG A 150 6.07 -1.71 -9.89
C ARG A 150 7.48 -2.02 -9.44
N ARG A 151 7.76 -1.67 -8.18
CA ARG A 151 8.98 -2.07 -7.50
C ARG A 151 8.75 -2.19 -6.00
N ILE A 152 9.29 -3.25 -5.39
CA ILE A 152 9.45 -3.36 -3.94
C ILE A 152 10.90 -3.01 -3.61
N VAL A 153 11.08 -1.99 -2.79
CA VAL A 153 12.36 -1.52 -2.27
C VAL A 153 12.53 -2.09 -0.87
N LYS A 154 13.62 -2.81 -0.64
CA LYS A 154 13.93 -3.35 0.68
C LYS A 154 14.56 -2.29 1.55
N SER A 155 14.22 -2.31 2.84
CA SER A 155 14.75 -1.35 3.81
C SER A 155 16.26 -1.48 4.09
N ASP A 156 16.86 -2.61 3.71
CA ASP A 156 18.30 -2.90 3.83
C ASP A 156 19.07 -2.69 2.51
N GLU A 157 18.39 -2.26 1.44
CA GLU A 157 19.05 -1.94 0.18
C GLU A 157 19.82 -0.60 0.29
N ASP A 158 20.96 -0.52 -0.39
CA ASP A 158 21.82 0.66 -0.44
C ASP A 158 21.12 1.86 -1.11
N MET A 159 21.60 3.09 -0.81
CA MET A 159 21.12 4.35 -1.44
C MET A 159 21.17 4.32 -2.98
N MET A 160 21.91 3.40 -3.60
CA MET A 160 21.90 3.18 -5.05
C MET A 160 20.54 2.64 -5.55
N SER A 161 19.77 1.95 -4.70
CA SER A 161 18.47 1.39 -5.08
C SER A 161 17.45 2.48 -5.39
N THR A 162 17.39 3.53 -4.58
CA THR A 162 16.48 4.69 -4.80
C THR A 162 16.89 5.53 -6.00
N SER A 163 18.20 5.70 -6.24
CA SER A 163 18.70 6.37 -7.44
C SER A 163 18.35 5.60 -8.73
N ASN A 164 18.44 4.28 -8.69
CA ASN A 164 18.00 3.42 -9.79
C ASN A 164 16.50 3.54 -10.02
N MET A 165 15.70 3.51 -8.96
CA MET A 165 14.25 3.68 -9.03
C MET A 165 13.87 5.03 -9.65
N LEU A 166 14.55 6.14 -9.27
CA LEU A 166 14.34 7.44 -9.91
C LEU A 166 14.51 7.37 -11.43
N SER A 167 15.59 6.71 -11.88
CA SER A 167 15.91 6.56 -13.31
C SER A 167 14.88 5.66 -14.01
N GLU A 168 14.44 4.59 -13.36
CA GLU A 168 13.43 3.68 -13.88
C GLU A 168 12.06 4.39 -14.04
N ILE A 169 11.62 5.13 -13.03
CA ILE A 169 10.36 5.91 -13.10
C ILE A 169 10.42 6.94 -14.22
N LYS A 170 11.53 7.67 -14.35
CA LYS A 170 11.71 8.62 -15.48
C LYS A 170 11.63 7.90 -16.82
N THR A 171 12.32 6.79 -16.96
CA THR A 171 12.32 5.99 -18.20
C THR A 171 10.92 5.46 -18.52
N PHE A 172 10.18 5.02 -17.51
CA PHE A 172 8.79 4.61 -17.64
C PHE A 172 7.92 5.77 -18.15
N LEU A 173 8.02 6.94 -17.53
CA LEU A 173 7.24 8.12 -17.91
C LEU A 173 7.64 8.72 -19.27
N CYS A 174 8.86 8.45 -19.78
CA CYS A 174 9.28 8.89 -21.11
C CYS A 174 8.47 8.26 -22.26
N ARG A 175 7.73 7.19 -21.99
CA ARG A 175 6.82 6.54 -22.94
C ARG A 175 5.56 7.39 -23.24
N PHE A 176 5.28 8.36 -22.37
CA PHE A 176 4.09 9.19 -22.46
C PHE A 176 4.45 10.62 -22.83
N SER A 177 3.54 11.26 -23.58
CA SER A 177 3.69 12.65 -24.02
C SER A 177 3.40 13.63 -22.87
N MET A 178 4.31 13.70 -21.91
CA MET A 178 4.24 14.57 -20.73
C MET A 178 5.41 15.56 -20.72
N PRO A 179 5.26 16.76 -20.12
CA PRO A 179 6.36 17.70 -19.96
C PRO A 179 7.52 17.10 -19.17
N GLU A 180 8.76 17.36 -19.58
CA GLU A 180 9.95 16.79 -18.94
C GLU A 180 10.14 17.25 -17.49
N GLU A 181 9.76 18.50 -17.21
CA GLU A 181 9.74 19.03 -15.85
C GLU A 181 8.79 18.25 -14.95
N PHE A 182 7.60 17.90 -15.44
CA PHE A 182 6.64 17.07 -14.72
C PHE A 182 7.23 15.69 -14.41
N LYS A 183 7.77 14.99 -15.43
CA LYS A 183 8.37 13.65 -15.24
C LYS A 183 9.46 13.67 -14.17
N SER A 184 10.34 14.67 -14.23
CA SER A 184 11.45 14.83 -13.29
C SER A 184 10.97 15.12 -11.87
N THR A 185 10.01 16.01 -11.72
CA THR A 185 9.45 16.39 -10.42
C THR A 185 8.67 15.23 -9.81
N PHE A 186 7.82 14.58 -10.61
CA PHE A 186 7.04 13.42 -10.19
C PHE A 186 7.92 12.28 -9.70
N ALA A 187 8.95 11.90 -10.48
CA ALA A 187 9.87 10.84 -10.10
C ALA A 187 10.63 11.18 -8.79
N LYS A 188 11.02 12.45 -8.60
CA LYS A 188 11.66 12.91 -7.35
C LYS A 188 10.71 12.79 -6.16
N ILE A 189 9.45 13.21 -6.30
CA ILE A 189 8.45 13.11 -5.22
C ILE A 189 8.27 11.64 -4.81
N ILE A 190 8.11 10.74 -5.76
CA ILE A 190 7.96 9.31 -5.45
C ILE A 190 9.20 8.76 -4.73
N THR A 191 10.39 9.11 -5.22
CA THR A 191 11.65 8.68 -4.61
C THR A 191 11.78 9.19 -3.17
N GLU A 192 11.45 10.45 -2.92
CA GLU A 192 11.47 11.03 -1.58
C GLU A 192 10.48 10.35 -0.62
N LEU A 193 9.27 10.00 -1.11
CA LEU A 193 8.30 9.25 -0.32
C LEU A 193 8.83 7.86 0.07
N VAL A 194 9.51 7.18 -0.84
CA VAL A 194 10.12 5.87 -0.58
C VAL A 194 11.29 5.98 0.38
N ASP A 195 12.17 6.97 0.20
CA ASP A 195 13.29 7.21 1.10
C ASP A 195 12.80 7.48 2.53
N ASN A 196 11.77 8.33 2.66
CA ASN A 196 11.14 8.58 3.95
C ASN A 196 10.53 7.31 4.56
N ALA A 197 9.86 6.49 3.76
CA ALA A 197 9.29 5.24 4.22
C ALA A 197 10.37 4.26 4.69
N CYS A 198 11.45 4.07 3.93
CA CYS A 198 12.55 3.17 4.28
C CYS A 198 13.34 3.68 5.49
N GLU A 199 13.63 4.99 5.56
CA GLU A 199 14.43 5.57 6.63
C GLU A 199 13.70 5.60 7.98
N HIS A 200 12.45 6.05 8.00
CA HIS A 200 11.70 6.24 9.25
C HIS A 200 11.04 4.96 9.74
N ALA A 201 10.46 4.20 8.84
CA ALA A 201 9.77 2.98 9.22
C ALA A 201 10.70 1.76 9.28
N LYS A 202 11.88 1.82 8.64
CA LYS A 202 12.83 0.70 8.50
C LYS A 202 12.15 -0.57 8.02
N ALA A 203 11.27 -0.41 7.06
CA ALA A 203 10.45 -1.46 6.48
C ALA A 203 10.45 -1.38 4.97
N ASP A 204 10.20 -2.53 4.33
CA ASP A 204 10.07 -2.61 2.89
C ASP A 204 8.97 -1.68 2.39
N CYS A 205 9.16 -1.13 1.20
CA CYS A 205 8.25 -0.19 0.58
C CYS A 205 7.88 -0.66 -0.84
N LEU A 206 6.59 -0.75 -1.11
CA LEU A 206 6.07 -1.03 -2.45
C LEU A 206 5.71 0.27 -3.13
N VAL A 207 6.21 0.45 -4.35
CA VAL A 207 5.79 1.50 -5.28
C VAL A 207 5.04 0.85 -6.43
N ASP A 208 3.89 1.39 -6.75
CA ASP A 208 3.08 0.92 -7.86
C ASP A 208 2.45 2.11 -8.58
N ILE A 209 2.74 2.23 -9.88
CA ILE A 209 2.30 3.34 -10.72
C ILE A 209 1.62 2.76 -11.94
N ASP A 210 0.40 3.16 -12.23
CA ASP A 210 -0.24 2.92 -13.51
C ASP A 210 -0.64 4.22 -14.20
N VAL A 211 -0.54 4.19 -15.51
CA VAL A 211 -0.92 5.30 -16.39
C VAL A 211 -2.04 4.83 -17.31
N THR A 212 -3.15 5.53 -17.29
CA THR A 212 -4.27 5.25 -18.20
C THR A 212 -4.12 6.03 -19.49
N GLU A 213 -4.54 5.44 -20.61
CA GLU A 213 -4.56 6.12 -21.90
C GLU A 213 -5.55 7.31 -21.93
N PRO A 214 -5.35 8.26 -22.86
CA PRO A 214 -6.08 9.53 -22.89
C PRO A 214 -7.57 9.44 -23.26
N ASP A 215 -8.15 8.25 -23.35
CA ASP A 215 -9.59 8.06 -23.51
C ASP A 215 -10.41 8.43 -22.25
N TYR A 216 -9.74 8.95 -21.22
CA TYR A 216 -10.43 9.51 -20.08
C TYR A 216 -11.08 10.83 -20.48
N ILE A 217 -12.38 10.79 -20.68
CA ILE A 217 -13.18 12.00 -20.94
C ILE A 217 -13.12 12.84 -19.67
N CYS A 218 -12.33 13.91 -19.72
CA CYS A 218 -12.35 14.90 -18.66
C CYS A 218 -13.69 15.65 -18.74
N THR A 219 -14.47 15.58 -17.67
CA THR A 219 -15.76 16.29 -17.56
C THR A 219 -15.60 17.77 -17.24
N ILE A 220 -14.39 18.32 -17.27
CA ILE A 220 -14.12 19.74 -17.08
C ILE A 220 -14.29 20.44 -18.43
N PRO A 221 -15.36 21.24 -18.64
CA PRO A 221 -15.69 21.82 -19.96
C PRO A 221 -14.57 22.66 -20.59
N GLU A 222 -13.73 23.27 -19.75
CA GLU A 222 -12.62 24.13 -20.17
C GLU A 222 -11.41 23.35 -20.72
N LEU A 223 -11.44 22.01 -20.64
CA LEU A 223 -10.34 21.13 -20.98
C LEU A 223 -10.72 20.08 -22.06
N GLU A 224 -11.87 20.24 -22.72
CA GLU A 224 -12.45 19.27 -23.67
C GLU A 224 -11.54 18.91 -24.86
N GLU A 225 -10.58 19.77 -25.21
CA GLU A 225 -9.67 19.54 -26.34
C GLU A 225 -8.30 18.97 -25.91
N THR A 226 -8.09 18.66 -24.62
CA THR A 226 -6.78 18.25 -24.10
C THR A 226 -6.79 16.77 -23.71
N ASN A 227 -5.86 16.00 -24.26
CA ASN A 227 -5.63 14.61 -23.84
C ASN A 227 -4.98 14.57 -22.47
N PHE A 228 -5.67 14.02 -21.48
CA PHE A 228 -5.14 13.83 -20.13
C PHE A 228 -4.77 12.37 -19.90
N TYR A 229 -3.60 12.15 -19.30
CA TYR A 229 -3.25 10.86 -18.74
C TYR A 229 -3.73 10.78 -17.28
N GLY A 230 -4.44 9.72 -16.94
CA GLY A 230 -4.66 9.39 -15.53
C GLY A 230 -3.42 8.68 -14.98
N ILE A 231 -2.85 9.20 -13.89
CA ILE A 231 -1.73 8.56 -13.20
C ILE A 231 -2.20 8.18 -11.80
N ASN A 232 -2.20 6.88 -11.51
CA ASN A 232 -2.50 6.37 -10.17
C ASN A 232 -1.21 5.88 -9.53
N VAL A 233 -0.95 6.29 -8.29
CA VAL A 233 0.24 5.93 -7.55
C VAL A 233 -0.14 5.37 -6.18
N VAL A 234 0.51 4.29 -5.80
CA VAL A 234 0.53 3.79 -4.43
C VAL A 234 1.97 3.68 -3.99
N VAL A 235 2.28 4.29 -2.85
CA VAL A 235 3.50 4.06 -2.09
C VAL A 235 3.07 3.45 -0.77
N LEU A 236 3.37 2.18 -0.56
CA LEU A 236 2.90 1.40 0.57
C LEU A 236 4.08 0.87 1.39
N ASN A 237 4.14 1.30 2.64
CA ASN A 237 5.13 0.83 3.59
C ASN A 237 4.52 -0.25 4.50
N PHE A 238 5.29 -1.30 4.77
CA PHE A 238 4.87 -2.45 5.58
C PHE A 238 5.42 -2.37 7.01
N SER A 239 5.07 -1.31 7.71
CA SER A 239 5.49 -1.05 9.08
C SER A 239 4.31 -0.88 10.03
N ASP A 240 4.51 -1.29 11.27
CA ASP A 240 3.65 -0.95 12.40
C ASP A 240 4.01 0.41 13.02
N LYS A 241 5.07 1.06 12.53
CA LYS A 241 5.47 2.40 12.93
C LYS A 241 4.75 3.44 12.10
N CYS A 242 4.16 4.41 12.79
CA CYS A 242 3.56 5.56 12.17
C CYS A 242 4.59 6.67 11.93
N LEU A 243 4.39 7.45 10.86
CA LEU A 243 5.27 8.56 10.49
C LEU A 243 5.43 9.58 11.64
N GLY A 244 4.39 9.76 12.44
CA GLY A 244 4.36 10.67 13.58
C GLY A 244 5.02 10.15 14.85
N ASP A 245 5.40 8.87 14.94
CA ASP A 245 5.88 8.27 16.20
C ASP A 245 7.16 8.90 16.72
N GLU A 246 8.13 9.15 15.83
CA GLU A 246 9.38 9.83 16.20
C GLU A 246 9.14 11.27 16.66
N ILE A 247 8.22 11.99 16.04
CA ILE A 247 7.83 13.35 16.44
C ILE A 247 7.14 13.31 17.79
N LYS A 248 6.27 12.33 18.02
CA LYS A 248 5.61 12.10 19.31
C LYS A 248 6.60 11.87 20.43
N GLU A 249 7.59 11.01 20.21
CA GLU A 249 8.66 10.76 21.19
C GLU A 249 9.49 12.04 21.44
N LYS A 250 9.82 12.77 20.38
CA LYS A 250 10.60 14.00 20.45
C LYS A 250 9.89 15.08 21.28
N ILE A 251 8.60 15.27 21.06
CA ILE A 251 7.77 16.22 21.81
C ILE A 251 7.58 15.76 23.27
N LYS A 252 7.20 14.48 23.50
CA LYS A 252 6.95 13.97 24.86
C LYS A 252 8.18 13.95 25.76
N ASN A 253 9.36 13.77 25.18
CA ASN A 253 10.62 13.69 25.91
C ASN A 253 11.46 14.97 25.85
N HIS A 254 10.96 16.04 25.21
CA HIS A 254 11.67 17.30 25.00
C HIS A 254 13.05 17.14 24.35
N TYR A 255 13.19 16.19 23.41
CA TYR A 255 14.44 15.91 22.70
C TYR A 255 14.67 16.84 21.50
N TYR A 256 14.29 18.11 21.59
CA TYR A 256 14.57 19.09 20.56
C TYR A 256 15.34 20.29 21.15
N LYS A 257 16.35 20.71 20.41
CA LYS A 257 17.12 21.90 20.76
C LYS A 257 16.50 23.10 20.07
N ASP A 258 16.09 24.09 20.87
CA ASP A 258 15.80 25.47 20.47
C ASP A 258 15.11 25.66 19.12
N SER A 259 13.93 25.08 18.94
CA SER A 259 13.16 25.36 17.74
C SER A 259 11.79 25.87 18.11
N LYS A 260 11.53 27.14 17.89
CA LYS A 260 10.20 27.76 18.00
C LYS A 260 9.09 26.96 17.30
N ARG A 261 9.47 26.10 16.36
CA ARG A 261 8.55 25.22 15.61
C ARG A 261 8.07 24.06 16.47
N TYR A 262 8.99 23.39 17.17
CA TYR A 262 8.62 22.31 18.07
C TYR A 262 7.84 22.82 19.28
N ASP A 263 8.15 24.04 19.77
CA ASP A 263 7.33 24.73 20.78
C ASP A 263 5.90 24.94 20.27
N SER A 264 5.74 25.30 18.99
CA SER A 264 4.42 25.44 18.38
C SER A 264 3.69 24.10 18.27
N VAL A 265 4.39 23.02 17.95
CA VAL A 265 3.82 21.66 17.92
C VAL A 265 3.42 21.21 19.32
N GLU A 266 4.25 21.46 20.32
CA GLU A 266 3.93 21.14 21.72
C GLU A 266 2.72 21.91 22.22
N ASN A 267 2.65 23.21 21.95
CA ASN A 267 1.48 24.05 22.31
C ASN A 267 0.21 23.54 21.60
N ALA A 268 0.31 23.19 20.31
CA ALA A 268 -0.79 22.58 19.58
C ALA A 268 -1.18 21.24 20.20
N TYR A 269 -0.24 20.38 20.55
CA TYR A 269 -0.49 19.10 21.18
C TYR A 269 -1.26 19.27 22.51
N VAL A 270 -0.81 20.18 23.39
CA VAL A 270 -1.50 20.47 24.65
C VAL A 270 -2.94 20.91 24.42
N PHE A 271 -3.17 21.75 23.41
CA PHE A 271 -4.51 22.21 23.06
C PHE A 271 -5.38 21.07 22.51
N HIS A 272 -4.82 20.19 21.66
CA HIS A 272 -5.54 19.07 21.04
C HIS A 272 -5.76 17.89 21.99
N LYS A 273 -4.91 17.71 23.01
CA LYS A 273 -4.96 16.58 23.94
C LYS A 273 -6.31 16.36 24.59
N THR A 274 -7.04 17.44 24.88
CA THR A 274 -8.40 17.37 25.47
C THR A 274 -9.49 17.06 24.45
N ARG A 275 -9.16 17.03 23.17
CA ARG A 275 -10.10 16.85 22.04
C ARG A 275 -9.97 15.50 21.35
N PHE A 276 -9.01 14.68 21.74
CA PHE A 276 -8.84 13.35 21.17
C PHE A 276 -10.04 12.47 21.44
N LYS A 277 -10.55 11.84 20.40
CA LYS A 277 -11.70 10.93 20.39
C LYS A 277 -11.43 9.81 19.38
N LYS A 278 -12.38 8.84 19.29
CA LYS A 278 -12.28 7.73 18.32
C LYS A 278 -12.10 8.17 16.85
N ALA A 279 -12.65 9.33 16.48
CA ALA A 279 -12.56 9.87 15.11
C ALA A 279 -11.34 10.78 14.87
N TYR A 280 -10.60 11.12 15.91
CA TYR A 280 -9.38 11.93 15.85
C TYR A 280 -8.51 11.60 17.05
N THR A 281 -7.47 10.84 16.83
CA THR A 281 -6.61 10.29 17.88
C THR A 281 -5.34 11.12 18.08
N GLU A 282 -4.60 10.81 19.13
CA GLU A 282 -3.25 11.34 19.33
C GLU A 282 -2.32 10.95 18.17
N GLU A 283 -2.46 9.74 17.65
CA GLU A 283 -1.70 9.23 16.53
C GLU A 283 -1.98 10.04 15.25
N ASP A 284 -3.26 10.32 14.97
CA ASP A 284 -3.65 11.17 13.84
C ASP A 284 -3.02 12.57 13.94
N PHE A 285 -2.99 13.16 15.15
CA PHE A 285 -2.35 14.46 15.36
C PHE A 285 -0.87 14.43 14.97
N PHE A 286 -0.11 13.45 15.44
CA PHE A 286 1.31 13.38 15.15
C PHE A 286 1.60 12.99 13.70
N ASN A 287 0.77 12.14 13.09
CA ASN A 287 0.87 11.80 11.68
C ASN A 287 0.63 13.05 10.79
N ILE A 288 -0.40 13.85 11.09
CA ILE A 288 -0.65 15.12 10.38
C ILE A 288 0.51 16.10 10.58
N THR A 289 1.07 16.15 11.80
CA THR A 289 2.21 17.02 12.11
C THR A 289 3.45 16.66 11.30
N ALA A 290 3.65 15.38 10.97
CA ALA A 290 4.79 14.92 10.17
C ALA A 290 4.80 15.50 8.74
N PHE A 291 3.65 15.94 8.23
CA PHE A 291 3.54 16.60 6.92
C PHE A 291 3.77 18.12 6.98
N GLN A 292 4.04 18.68 8.15
CA GLN A 292 4.31 20.11 8.26
C GLN A 292 5.73 20.43 7.83
N GLU A 293 5.89 21.56 7.14
CA GLU A 293 7.18 22.03 6.65
C GLU A 293 8.23 22.11 7.80
N LYS A 294 9.38 21.49 7.58
CA LYS A 294 10.53 21.50 8.50
C LYS A 294 10.28 20.85 9.87
N ILE A 295 9.25 20.07 10.02
CA ILE A 295 9.06 19.18 11.15
C ILE A 295 9.64 17.81 10.80
N SER A 296 10.51 17.27 11.65
CA SER A 296 11.16 15.97 11.44
C SER A 296 11.36 15.23 12.75
N GLY A 297 11.16 13.92 12.70
CA GLY A 297 11.49 13.02 13.82
C GLY A 297 13.00 12.84 14.05
N ARG A 298 13.86 13.19 13.08
CA ARG A 298 15.31 12.97 13.16
C ARG A 298 15.93 13.66 14.36
N VAL A 299 16.76 12.94 15.10
CA VAL A 299 17.46 13.46 16.29
C VAL A 299 18.63 14.38 15.91
N ASN A 300 19.28 14.13 14.75
CA ASN A 300 20.42 14.92 14.27
C ASN A 300 19.98 15.85 13.14
N GLU A 301 19.81 17.14 13.45
CA GLU A 301 19.39 18.18 12.50
C GLU A 301 20.46 18.62 11.48
N THR A 302 21.65 18.00 11.48
CA THR A 302 22.77 18.37 10.60
C THR A 302 22.57 17.99 9.13
N LYS A 303 21.58 17.17 8.80
CA LYS A 303 21.16 16.92 7.42
C LYS A 303 19.79 17.58 7.21
N SER A 304 19.62 18.25 6.09
CA SER A 304 18.40 18.95 5.67
C SER A 304 17.18 18.03 5.71
N GLY A 305 16.63 17.79 6.90
CA GLY A 305 15.43 16.99 7.11
C GLY A 305 14.18 17.86 7.17
N GLY A 306 13.06 17.34 6.72
CA GLY A 306 11.74 17.98 6.81
C GLY A 306 11.37 18.90 5.64
N THR A 307 12.03 18.78 4.49
CA THR A 307 11.69 19.54 3.28
C THR A 307 11.04 18.69 2.20
N GLY A 308 11.08 17.36 2.31
CA GLY A 308 10.68 16.46 1.24
C GLY A 308 9.17 16.24 1.10
N LEU A 309 8.37 16.57 2.12
CA LEU A 309 6.91 16.39 2.11
C LEU A 309 6.12 17.71 2.13
N ALA A 310 6.81 18.86 2.13
CA ALA A 310 6.19 20.18 2.15
C ALA A 310 6.02 20.78 0.76
#